data_a1be855258a6e6b4f71d5a972691049d
#
_entry.id   a1be855258a6e6b4f71d5a972691049d
#
_cell.length_a   1.000
_cell.length_b   1.000
_cell.length_c   1.000
_cell.angle_alpha   90.00
_cell.angle_beta   90.00
_cell.angle_gamma   90.00
#
_symmetry.space_group_name_H-M   'P 1'
#
loop_
_entity.id
_entity.type
_entity.pdbx_description
1 polymer ?
#
loop_
_entity_poly.entity_id
_entity_poly.type
_entity_poly.pdbx_seq_one_letter_code
_entity_poly.pdbx_strand_id
1 'polypeptide(L)'
;MEIINNFSEIFLSVWNKGILGVDIFQILIGIGIFLIFLIFRGLISKLIIKKLEIISKRTTNKLDDTFVRALEGPARFLPIVLGFFIASYYMTFSNEGREIADTINRTLITILIFWVIHQIIEPVSYILSGLDKLLTRELIGWIIKSLKILIFILGLAAVLELWGIKIGPIIAGLGLFGVAVALGAQDLFKNLISGILVLVEKRFKIGDWISVEGIIEGIVEKIGFRSTTIRKFDRSLAIIPNFQFAENAVIN
;
A
#
# COMPACT_ATOMS: atom_id res chain seq x y z
N MET A 1 11.92 -12.09 -58.00
CA MET A 1 13.22 -11.38 -57.87
C MET A 1 13.04 -10.11 -57.03
N GLU A 2 12.01 -9.32 -57.26
CA GLU A 2 11.74 -8.06 -56.52
C GLU A 2 11.55 -8.26 -54.99
N ILE A 3 10.83 -9.31 -54.59
CA ILE A 3 10.62 -9.63 -53.16
C ILE A 3 11.89 -10.01 -52.45
N ILE A 4 12.80 -10.74 -53.09
CA ILE A 4 14.10 -11.14 -52.54
C ILE A 4 15.03 -9.93 -52.40
N ASN A 5 15.04 -9.05 -53.40
CA ASN A 5 15.80 -7.80 -53.37
C ASN A 5 15.29 -6.86 -52.26
N ASN A 6 13.98 -6.71 -52.15
CA ASN A 6 13.35 -5.89 -51.11
C ASN A 6 13.65 -6.46 -49.69
N PHE A 7 13.62 -7.79 -49.53
CA PHE A 7 13.99 -8.44 -48.28
C PHE A 7 15.47 -8.25 -47.96
N SER A 8 16.39 -8.37 -48.98
CA SER A 8 17.81 -8.17 -48.78
C SER A 8 18.15 -6.72 -48.43
N GLU A 9 17.49 -5.74 -49.05
CA GLU A 9 17.64 -4.33 -48.71
C GLU A 9 17.17 -4.00 -47.29
N ILE A 10 16.02 -4.51 -46.90
CA ILE A 10 15.50 -4.37 -45.52
C ILE A 10 16.45 -5.04 -44.54
N PHE A 11 16.90 -6.28 -44.84
CA PHE A 11 17.84 -7.00 -43.99
C PHE A 11 19.17 -6.24 -43.82
N LEU A 12 19.75 -5.77 -44.90
CA LEU A 12 20.96 -4.98 -44.87
C LEU A 12 20.80 -3.63 -44.21
N SER A 13 19.66 -3.00 -44.36
CA SER A 13 19.35 -1.74 -43.68
C SER A 13 19.20 -1.91 -42.15
N VAL A 14 18.55 -2.99 -41.72
CA VAL A 14 18.46 -3.36 -40.30
C VAL A 14 19.82 -3.77 -39.74
N TRP A 15 20.61 -4.52 -40.53
CA TRP A 15 21.93 -4.96 -40.10
C TRP A 15 22.91 -3.79 -39.94
N ASN A 16 22.88 -2.81 -40.85
CA ASN A 16 23.79 -1.67 -40.85
C ASN A 16 23.30 -0.48 -39.99
N LYS A 17 22.00 -0.28 -39.87
CA LYS A 17 21.41 0.84 -39.10
C LYS A 17 20.91 0.44 -37.70
N GLY A 18 20.82 -0.88 -37.43
CA GLY A 18 20.29 -1.40 -36.19
C GLY A 18 18.78 -1.25 -36.05
N ILE A 19 18.26 -1.56 -34.87
CA ILE A 19 16.86 -1.41 -34.49
C ILE A 19 16.77 -0.25 -33.49
N LEU A 20 15.90 0.73 -33.73
CA LEU A 20 15.77 1.93 -32.89
C LEU A 20 17.11 2.70 -32.73
N GLY A 21 17.99 2.67 -33.76
CA GLY A 21 19.30 3.31 -33.72
C GLY A 21 20.35 2.58 -32.91
N VAL A 22 20.09 1.39 -32.43
CA VAL A 22 21.04 0.55 -31.66
C VAL A 22 21.67 -0.47 -32.60
N ASP A 23 23.02 -0.55 -32.61
CA ASP A 23 23.75 -1.56 -33.34
C ASP A 23 23.35 -2.98 -32.87
N ILE A 24 23.22 -3.91 -33.82
CA ILE A 24 22.85 -5.30 -33.54
C ILE A 24 23.78 -5.94 -32.51
N PHE A 25 25.11 -5.61 -32.60
CA PHE A 25 26.08 -6.11 -31.63
C PHE A 25 25.78 -5.61 -30.19
N GLN A 26 25.36 -4.36 -30.01
CA GLN A 26 24.96 -3.81 -28.73
C GLN A 26 23.69 -4.46 -28.23
N ILE A 27 22.73 -4.77 -29.12
CA ILE A 27 21.50 -5.50 -28.77
C ILE A 27 21.86 -6.90 -28.24
N LEU A 28 22.75 -7.64 -28.92
CA LEU A 28 23.19 -8.96 -28.47
C LEU A 28 23.86 -8.92 -27.09
N ILE A 29 24.72 -7.94 -26.87
CA ILE A 29 25.36 -7.75 -25.54
C ILE A 29 24.33 -7.38 -24.49
N GLY A 30 23.41 -6.47 -24.79
CA GLY A 30 22.36 -6.08 -23.87
C GLY A 30 21.44 -7.24 -23.48
N ILE A 31 21.06 -8.07 -24.46
CA ILE A 31 20.32 -9.32 -24.20
C ILE A 31 21.17 -10.26 -23.34
N GLY A 32 22.46 -10.39 -23.61
CA GLY A 32 23.39 -11.19 -22.81
C GLY A 32 23.46 -10.72 -21.36
N ILE A 33 23.57 -9.42 -21.13
CA ILE A 33 23.55 -8.82 -19.79
C ILE A 33 22.23 -9.15 -19.09
N PHE A 34 21.10 -8.93 -19.75
CA PHE A 34 19.78 -9.22 -19.18
C PHE A 34 19.61 -10.69 -18.82
N LEU A 35 20.04 -11.61 -19.70
CA LEU A 35 19.99 -13.05 -19.47
C LEU A 35 20.85 -13.48 -18.27
N ILE A 36 22.03 -12.88 -18.09
CA ILE A 36 22.86 -13.12 -16.91
C ILE A 36 22.09 -12.79 -15.64
N PHE A 37 21.48 -11.61 -15.54
CA PHE A 37 20.68 -11.23 -14.39
C PHE A 37 19.47 -12.16 -14.21
N LEU A 38 18.83 -12.60 -15.29
CA LEU A 38 17.68 -13.51 -15.26
C LEU A 38 18.08 -14.92 -14.76
N ILE A 39 19.23 -15.44 -15.19
CA ILE A 39 19.74 -16.75 -14.74
C ILE A 39 20.16 -16.67 -13.27
N PHE A 40 20.87 -15.62 -12.89
CA PHE A 40 21.35 -15.43 -11.52
C PHE A 40 20.34 -14.82 -10.55
N ARG A 41 19.10 -14.54 -11.00
CA ARG A 41 18.06 -13.93 -10.16
C ARG A 41 17.85 -14.64 -8.82
N GLY A 42 17.92 -15.98 -8.82
CA GLY A 42 17.75 -16.79 -7.63
C GLY A 42 18.91 -16.65 -6.62
N LEU A 43 20.13 -16.53 -7.13
CA LEU A 43 21.33 -16.29 -6.31
C LEU A 43 21.33 -14.89 -5.71
N ILE A 44 21.07 -13.88 -6.54
CA ILE A 44 21.02 -12.46 -6.10
C ILE A 44 19.93 -12.26 -5.06
N SER A 45 18.72 -12.80 -5.29
CA SER A 45 17.64 -12.70 -4.33
C SER A 45 17.94 -13.39 -3.00
N LYS A 46 18.56 -14.58 -3.02
CA LYS A 46 19.00 -15.27 -1.81
C LYS A 46 20.01 -14.46 -1.00
N LEU A 47 20.95 -13.78 -1.68
CA LEU A 47 21.93 -12.91 -1.01
C LEU A 47 21.24 -11.70 -0.35
N ILE A 48 20.27 -11.09 -1.04
CA ILE A 48 19.49 -9.97 -0.49
C ILE A 48 18.71 -10.42 0.74
N ILE A 49 17.96 -11.52 0.63
CA ILE A 49 17.14 -12.06 1.71
C ILE A 49 18.02 -12.44 2.89
N LYS A 50 19.15 -13.12 2.65
CA LYS A 50 20.10 -13.47 3.73
C LYS A 50 20.64 -12.25 4.46
N LYS A 51 20.92 -11.14 3.75
CA LYS A 51 21.31 -9.88 4.40
C LYS A 51 20.16 -9.30 5.23
N LEU A 52 18.93 -9.33 4.72
CA LEU A 52 17.74 -8.89 5.48
C LEU A 52 17.52 -9.74 6.72
N GLU A 53 17.66 -11.07 6.63
CA GLU A 53 17.60 -11.98 7.78
C GLU A 53 18.66 -11.70 8.84
N ILE A 54 19.90 -11.37 8.45
CA ILE A 54 20.97 -11.02 9.38
C ILE A 54 20.65 -9.74 10.14
N ILE A 55 20.03 -8.76 9.47
CA ILE A 55 19.59 -7.51 10.09
C ILE A 55 18.42 -7.79 11.02
N SER A 56 17.46 -8.60 10.59
CA SER A 56 16.30 -9.04 11.36
C SER A 56 16.69 -9.80 12.64
N LYS A 57 17.63 -10.72 12.57
CA LYS A 57 18.11 -11.51 13.73
C LYS A 57 18.77 -10.68 14.84
N ARG A 58 19.08 -9.41 14.59
CA ARG A 58 19.52 -8.48 15.65
C ARG A 58 18.37 -8.00 16.54
N THR A 59 17.15 -8.22 16.12
CA THR A 59 15.92 -7.84 16.84
C THR A 59 15.18 -9.14 17.19
N THR A 60 14.77 -9.32 18.42
CA THR A 60 14.12 -10.56 18.93
C THR A 60 12.63 -10.66 18.60
N ASN A 61 12.17 -10.03 17.52
CA ASN A 61 10.75 -9.90 17.24
C ASN A 61 10.30 -10.83 16.08
N LYS A 62 9.28 -11.67 16.32
CA LYS A 62 8.67 -12.54 15.28
C LYS A 62 8.14 -11.77 14.06
N LEU A 63 7.97 -10.46 14.18
CA LEU A 63 7.56 -9.57 13.10
C LEU A 63 8.60 -9.55 11.97
N ASP A 64 9.89 -9.60 12.31
CA ASP A 64 10.99 -9.47 11.37
C ASP A 64 11.02 -10.62 10.35
N ASP A 65 10.74 -11.85 10.78
CA ASP A 65 10.67 -13.01 9.89
C ASP A 65 9.51 -12.89 8.89
N THR A 66 8.41 -12.29 9.31
CA THR A 66 7.24 -12.10 8.44
C THR A 66 7.51 -11.01 7.40
N PHE A 67 8.22 -9.92 7.78
CA PHE A 67 8.66 -8.89 6.84
C PHE A 67 9.64 -9.46 5.80
N VAL A 68 10.61 -10.26 6.22
CA VAL A 68 11.59 -10.89 5.31
C VAL A 68 10.89 -11.80 4.31
N ARG A 69 9.95 -12.64 4.76
CA ARG A 69 9.15 -13.50 3.87
C ARG A 69 8.28 -12.71 2.90
N ALA A 70 7.66 -11.62 3.35
CA ALA A 70 6.86 -10.76 2.50
C ALA A 70 7.68 -10.14 1.35
N LEU A 71 8.96 -9.83 1.61
CA LEU A 71 9.87 -9.24 0.63
C LEU A 71 10.50 -10.25 -0.32
N GLU A 72 10.32 -11.56 -0.13
CA GLU A 72 10.93 -12.59 -0.98
C GLU A 72 10.50 -12.46 -2.46
N GLY A 73 9.21 -12.19 -2.72
CA GLY A 73 8.70 -11.97 -4.07
C GLY A 73 9.35 -10.76 -4.77
N PRO A 74 9.26 -9.55 -4.20
CA PRO A 74 9.93 -8.37 -4.73
C PRO A 74 11.44 -8.52 -4.87
N ALA A 75 12.11 -9.18 -3.91
CA ALA A 75 13.55 -9.44 -3.98
C ALA A 75 13.96 -10.34 -5.16
N ARG A 76 13.07 -11.24 -5.61
CA ARG A 76 13.28 -12.05 -6.82
C ARG A 76 13.05 -11.26 -8.10
N PHE A 77 12.29 -10.18 -8.05
CA PHE A 77 12.02 -9.31 -9.19
C PHE A 77 13.10 -8.24 -9.37
N LEU A 78 13.73 -7.79 -8.28
CA LEU A 78 14.78 -6.77 -8.33
C LEU A 78 15.92 -7.05 -9.32
N PRO A 79 16.48 -8.27 -9.42
CA PRO A 79 17.52 -8.56 -10.43
C PRO A 79 17.03 -8.40 -11.87
N ILE A 80 15.75 -8.65 -12.15
CA ILE A 80 15.16 -8.44 -13.48
C ILE A 80 15.13 -6.96 -13.81
N VAL A 81 14.72 -6.12 -12.86
CA VAL A 81 14.70 -4.66 -13.00
C VAL A 81 16.12 -4.13 -13.23
N LEU A 82 17.08 -4.56 -12.41
CA LEU A 82 18.48 -4.17 -12.54
C LEU A 82 19.10 -4.64 -13.85
N GLY A 83 18.82 -5.88 -14.27
CA GLY A 83 19.30 -6.44 -15.52
C GLY A 83 18.80 -5.65 -16.72
N PHE A 84 17.51 -5.29 -16.75
CA PHE A 84 16.94 -4.47 -17.80
C PHE A 84 17.51 -3.05 -17.78
N PHE A 85 17.64 -2.45 -16.60
CA PHE A 85 18.24 -1.12 -16.45
C PHE A 85 19.67 -1.06 -16.99
N ILE A 86 20.53 -2.01 -16.59
CA ILE A 86 21.92 -2.05 -17.03
C ILE A 86 22.03 -2.35 -18.53
N ALA A 87 21.20 -3.29 -19.04
CA ALA A 87 21.16 -3.61 -20.46
C ALA A 87 20.73 -2.40 -21.29
N SER A 88 19.66 -1.71 -20.90
CA SER A 88 19.17 -0.52 -21.59
C SER A 88 20.12 0.67 -21.49
N TYR A 89 20.89 0.79 -20.39
CA TYR A 89 21.90 1.83 -20.24
C TYR A 89 23.11 1.60 -21.16
N TYR A 90 23.50 0.34 -21.39
CA TYR A 90 24.58 -0.04 -22.28
C TYR A 90 24.25 0.24 -23.76
N MET A 91 22.99 0.14 -24.16
CA MET A 91 22.54 0.37 -25.53
C MET A 91 22.49 1.87 -25.86
N THR A 92 23.08 2.26 -27.01
CA THR A 92 23.00 3.63 -27.54
C THR A 92 21.76 3.80 -28.41
N PHE A 93 20.61 4.00 -27.79
CA PHE A 93 19.33 4.20 -28.48
C PHE A 93 19.29 5.53 -29.27
N SER A 94 18.49 5.58 -30.36
CA SER A 94 17.95 6.84 -30.87
C SER A 94 17.09 7.57 -29.84
N ASN A 95 16.79 8.85 -30.05
CA ASN A 95 15.96 9.61 -29.09
C ASN A 95 14.65 8.91 -28.76
N GLU A 96 13.94 8.39 -29.77
CA GLU A 96 12.67 7.67 -29.59
C GLU A 96 12.86 6.34 -28.84
N GLY A 97 13.89 5.57 -29.20
CA GLY A 97 14.24 4.32 -28.53
C GLY A 97 14.61 4.53 -27.06
N ARG A 98 15.31 5.63 -26.78
CA ARG A 98 15.68 6.01 -25.41
C ARG A 98 14.47 6.35 -24.56
N GLU A 99 13.52 7.10 -25.10
CA GLU A 99 12.29 7.44 -24.39
C GLU A 99 11.48 6.18 -24.00
N ILE A 100 11.37 5.22 -24.96
CA ILE A 100 10.70 3.94 -24.68
C ILE A 100 11.45 3.15 -23.62
N ALA A 101 12.78 3.01 -23.72
CA ALA A 101 13.58 2.28 -22.74
C ALA A 101 13.49 2.90 -21.34
N ASP A 102 13.51 4.22 -21.23
CA ASP A 102 13.39 4.94 -19.98
C ASP A 102 11.97 4.79 -19.39
N THR A 103 10.92 4.79 -20.23
CA THR A 103 9.54 4.54 -19.79
C THR A 103 9.39 3.12 -19.25
N ILE A 104 9.98 2.12 -19.91
CA ILE A 104 9.96 0.74 -19.41
C ILE A 104 10.74 0.63 -18.09
N ASN A 105 11.92 1.26 -17.98
CA ASN A 105 12.70 1.28 -16.73
C ASN A 105 11.88 1.89 -15.56
N ARG A 106 11.26 3.05 -15.78
CA ARG A 106 10.39 3.69 -14.79
C ARG A 106 9.23 2.80 -14.43
N THR A 107 8.61 2.14 -15.41
CA THR A 107 7.49 1.19 -15.17
C THR A 107 7.93 0.03 -14.29
N LEU A 108 9.05 -0.63 -14.58
CA LEU A 108 9.57 -1.75 -13.80
C LEU A 108 9.91 -1.33 -12.36
N ILE A 109 10.52 -0.16 -12.19
CA ILE A 109 10.84 0.41 -10.86
C ILE A 109 9.55 0.72 -10.10
N THR A 110 8.55 1.33 -10.76
CA THR A 110 7.25 1.66 -10.15
C THR A 110 6.54 0.39 -9.69
N ILE A 111 6.49 -0.65 -10.54
CA ILE A 111 5.91 -1.95 -10.17
C ILE A 111 6.64 -2.54 -8.96
N LEU A 112 7.98 -2.52 -8.94
CA LEU A 112 8.77 -3.02 -7.82
C LEU A 112 8.43 -2.28 -6.51
N ILE A 113 8.38 -0.94 -6.55
CA ILE A 113 8.08 -0.12 -5.36
C ILE A 113 6.68 -0.43 -4.83
N PHE A 114 5.66 -0.40 -5.69
CA PHE A 114 4.29 -0.68 -5.26
C PHE A 114 4.09 -2.13 -4.83
N TRP A 115 4.82 -3.08 -5.44
CA TRP A 115 4.81 -4.47 -4.98
C TRP A 115 5.41 -4.62 -3.58
N VAL A 116 6.56 -3.96 -3.31
CA VAL A 116 7.15 -3.92 -1.96
C VAL A 116 6.15 -3.36 -0.95
N ILE A 117 5.54 -2.19 -1.25
CA ILE A 117 4.55 -1.56 -0.36
C ILE A 117 3.37 -2.50 -0.12
N HIS A 118 2.82 -3.12 -1.17
CA HIS A 118 1.70 -4.07 -1.09
C HIS A 118 2.03 -5.27 -0.19
N GLN A 119 3.25 -5.80 -0.27
CA GLN A 119 3.67 -6.95 0.54
C GLN A 119 3.92 -6.59 2.00
N ILE A 120 4.39 -5.38 2.29
CA ILE A 120 4.61 -4.89 3.66
C ILE A 120 3.29 -4.72 4.43
N ILE A 121 2.16 -4.55 3.77
CA ILE A 121 0.86 -4.40 4.43
C ILE A 121 0.50 -5.65 5.25
N GLU A 122 0.84 -6.86 4.79
CA GLU A 122 0.49 -8.09 5.48
C GLU A 122 1.21 -8.27 6.84
N PRO A 123 2.52 -8.07 6.95
CA PRO A 123 3.22 -8.02 8.24
C PRO A 123 2.65 -6.99 9.22
N VAL A 124 2.15 -5.84 8.74
CA VAL A 124 1.50 -4.83 9.59
C VAL A 124 0.26 -5.39 10.28
N SER A 125 -0.44 -6.38 9.69
CA SER A 125 -1.58 -7.03 10.32
C SER A 125 -1.23 -7.71 11.65
N TYR A 126 -0.01 -8.21 11.80
CA TYR A 126 0.47 -8.80 13.06
C TYR A 126 0.63 -7.76 14.17
N ILE A 127 0.97 -6.52 13.82
CA ILE A 127 1.01 -5.41 14.79
C ILE A 127 -0.42 -5.10 15.26
N LEU A 128 -1.36 -5.10 14.33
CA LEU A 128 -2.78 -4.86 14.61
C LEU A 128 -3.42 -6.03 15.39
N SER A 129 -2.94 -7.25 15.23
CA SER A 129 -3.43 -8.41 16.00
C SER A 129 -3.15 -8.30 17.51
N GLY A 130 -2.18 -7.48 17.93
CA GLY A 130 -2.02 -7.09 19.33
C GLY A 130 -3.18 -6.28 19.91
N LEU A 131 -4.06 -5.76 19.04
CA LEU A 131 -5.29 -5.04 19.40
C LEU A 131 -6.53 -5.95 19.42
N ASP A 132 -6.37 -7.27 19.51
CA ASP A 132 -7.47 -8.27 19.51
C ASP A 132 -8.56 -7.99 20.57
N LYS A 133 -8.23 -7.23 21.62
CA LYS A 133 -9.19 -6.78 22.64
C LYS A 133 -10.13 -5.67 22.13
N LEU A 134 -9.76 -4.98 21.06
CA LEU A 134 -10.47 -3.81 20.52
C LEU A 134 -11.07 -4.06 19.13
N LEU A 135 -10.40 -4.88 18.31
CA LEU A 135 -10.76 -5.16 16.92
C LEU A 135 -10.91 -6.66 16.71
N THR A 136 -11.98 -7.07 16.05
CA THR A 136 -12.13 -8.48 15.65
C THR A 136 -11.17 -8.83 14.51
N ARG A 137 -10.80 -10.10 14.41
CA ARG A 137 -9.89 -10.59 13.35
C ARG A 137 -10.46 -10.33 11.96
N GLU A 138 -11.78 -10.45 11.82
CA GLU A 138 -12.51 -10.16 10.58
C GLU A 138 -12.33 -8.70 10.15
N LEU A 139 -12.48 -7.76 11.10
CA LEU A 139 -12.32 -6.33 10.85
C LEU A 139 -10.89 -6.00 10.40
N ILE A 140 -9.88 -6.56 11.10
CA ILE A 140 -8.47 -6.42 10.70
C ILE A 140 -8.27 -6.95 9.28
N GLY A 141 -8.81 -8.13 8.95
CA GLY A 141 -8.75 -8.71 7.61
C GLY A 141 -9.37 -7.81 6.53
N TRP A 142 -10.50 -7.16 6.83
CA TRP A 142 -11.14 -6.21 5.91
C TRP A 142 -10.29 -4.96 5.68
N ILE A 143 -9.72 -4.38 6.75
CA ILE A 143 -8.83 -3.20 6.66
C ILE A 143 -7.61 -3.52 5.78
N ILE A 144 -6.93 -4.64 6.04
CA ILE A 144 -5.76 -5.08 5.26
C ILE A 144 -6.11 -5.28 3.79
N LYS A 145 -7.25 -5.94 3.50
CA LYS A 145 -7.71 -6.16 2.13
C LYS A 145 -8.02 -4.86 1.40
N SER A 146 -8.71 -3.93 2.07
CA SER A 146 -9.00 -2.61 1.51
C SER A 146 -7.74 -1.81 1.24
N LEU A 147 -6.75 -1.84 2.14
CA LEU A 147 -5.48 -1.17 1.96
C LEU A 147 -4.67 -1.78 0.81
N LYS A 148 -4.64 -3.11 0.67
CA LYS A 148 -4.01 -3.80 -0.47
C LYS A 148 -4.64 -3.40 -1.80
N ILE A 149 -5.97 -3.32 -1.88
CA ILE A 149 -6.70 -2.88 -3.07
C ILE A 149 -6.35 -1.42 -3.40
N LEU A 150 -6.32 -0.54 -2.40
CA LEU A 150 -5.96 0.87 -2.59
C LEU A 150 -4.55 1.02 -3.16
N ILE A 151 -3.55 0.33 -2.58
CA ILE A 151 -2.16 0.37 -3.06
C ILE A 151 -2.05 -0.21 -4.48
N PHE A 152 -2.80 -1.27 -4.80
CA PHE A 152 -2.84 -1.82 -6.16
C PHE A 152 -3.39 -0.81 -7.16
N ILE A 153 -4.49 -0.12 -6.84
CA ILE A 153 -5.10 0.90 -7.71
C ILE A 153 -4.13 2.08 -7.92
N LEU A 154 -3.48 2.55 -6.85
CA LEU A 154 -2.50 3.64 -6.94
C LEU A 154 -1.27 3.22 -7.77
N GLY A 155 -0.77 2.00 -7.61
CA GLY A 155 0.33 1.47 -8.42
C GLY A 155 -0.04 1.35 -9.90
N LEU A 156 -1.23 0.85 -10.19
CA LEU A 156 -1.76 0.78 -11.55
C LEU A 156 -1.89 2.18 -12.17
N ALA A 157 -2.46 3.13 -11.44
CA ALA A 157 -2.59 4.51 -11.88
C ALA A 157 -1.20 5.13 -12.18
N ALA A 158 -0.23 4.96 -11.29
CA ALA A 158 1.14 5.44 -11.51
C ALA A 158 1.79 4.85 -12.77
N VAL A 159 1.57 3.55 -13.06
CA VAL A 159 2.04 2.93 -14.30
C VAL A 159 1.35 3.51 -15.52
N LEU A 160 0.03 3.68 -15.47
CA LEU A 160 -0.74 4.26 -16.59
C LEU A 160 -0.29 5.69 -16.92
N GLU A 161 0.03 6.49 -15.91
CA GLU A 161 0.55 7.85 -16.09
C GLU A 161 1.88 7.89 -16.84
N LEU A 162 2.79 6.94 -16.54
CA LEU A 162 4.07 6.81 -17.27
C LEU A 162 3.87 6.56 -18.78
N TRP A 163 2.77 5.93 -19.16
CA TRP A 163 2.38 5.66 -20.54
C TRP A 163 1.50 6.76 -21.16
N GLY A 164 1.42 7.94 -20.50
CA GLY A 164 0.70 9.10 -21.01
C GLY A 164 -0.81 9.04 -20.82
N ILE A 165 -1.34 8.06 -20.10
CA ILE A 165 -2.77 7.98 -19.78
C ILE A 165 -3.04 8.96 -18.63
N LYS A 166 -3.90 9.94 -18.87
CA LYS A 166 -4.28 10.95 -17.86
C LYS A 166 -5.07 10.31 -16.73
N ILE A 167 -4.44 10.15 -15.57
CA ILE A 167 -5.06 9.56 -14.37
C ILE A 167 -5.89 10.57 -13.56
N GLY A 168 -5.81 11.87 -13.86
CA GLY A 168 -6.56 12.91 -13.15
C GLY A 168 -8.03 12.58 -12.93
N PRO A 169 -8.81 12.16 -13.95
CA PRO A 169 -10.20 11.76 -13.78
C PRO A 169 -10.40 10.57 -12.85
N ILE A 170 -9.46 9.61 -12.85
CA ILE A 170 -9.50 8.43 -11.96
C ILE A 170 -9.27 8.87 -10.50
N ILE A 171 -8.27 9.72 -10.28
CA ILE A 171 -7.98 10.27 -8.93
C ILE A 171 -9.16 11.12 -8.44
N ALA A 172 -9.75 11.95 -9.31
CA ALA A 172 -10.92 12.75 -8.95
C ALA A 172 -12.12 11.86 -8.58
N GLY A 173 -12.37 10.77 -9.33
CA GLY A 173 -13.42 9.80 -9.01
C GLY A 173 -13.18 9.09 -7.68
N LEU A 174 -11.95 8.66 -7.40
CA LEU A 174 -11.56 8.08 -6.10
C LEU A 174 -11.72 9.09 -4.96
N GLY A 175 -11.38 10.37 -5.21
CA GLY A 175 -11.59 11.46 -4.25
C GLY A 175 -13.06 11.65 -3.91
N LEU A 176 -13.94 11.69 -4.92
CA LEU A 176 -15.38 11.80 -4.73
C LEU A 176 -15.96 10.58 -3.97
N PHE A 177 -15.50 9.36 -4.32
CA PHE A 177 -15.84 8.15 -3.58
C PHE A 177 -15.38 8.24 -2.11
N GLY A 178 -14.16 8.75 -1.87
CA GLY A 178 -13.63 8.98 -0.52
C GLY A 178 -14.49 9.95 0.28
N VAL A 179 -14.99 11.03 -0.33
CA VAL A 179 -15.94 11.97 0.31
C VAL A 179 -17.25 11.25 0.67
N ALA A 180 -17.81 10.44 -0.23
CA ALA A 180 -19.02 9.68 0.06
C ALA A 180 -18.84 8.71 1.24
N VAL A 181 -17.70 8.00 1.29
CA VAL A 181 -17.35 7.12 2.43
C VAL A 181 -17.17 7.92 3.72
N ALA A 182 -16.51 9.09 3.66
CA ALA A 182 -16.30 9.96 4.82
C ALA A 182 -17.64 10.48 5.39
N LEU A 183 -18.56 10.89 4.53
CA LEU A 183 -19.91 11.30 4.94
C LEU A 183 -20.70 10.14 5.56
N GLY A 184 -20.59 8.93 4.98
CA GLY A 184 -21.21 7.73 5.57
C GLY A 184 -20.60 7.30 6.91
N ALA A 185 -19.34 7.63 7.18
CA ALA A 185 -18.63 7.32 8.43
C ALA A 185 -18.64 8.49 9.43
N GLN A 186 -19.26 9.62 9.12
CA GLN A 186 -19.22 10.84 9.92
C GLN A 186 -19.62 10.61 11.37
N ASP A 187 -20.73 9.91 11.61
CA ASP A 187 -21.23 9.64 12.97
C ASP A 187 -20.27 8.75 13.76
N LEU A 188 -19.60 7.82 13.11
CA LEU A 188 -18.58 7.00 13.75
C LEU A 188 -17.43 7.85 14.26
N PHE A 189 -16.88 8.72 13.41
CA PHE A 189 -15.78 9.62 13.78
C PHE A 189 -16.21 10.62 14.86
N LYS A 190 -17.41 11.17 14.78
CA LYS A 190 -17.98 12.06 15.79
C LYS A 190 -18.00 11.38 17.17
N ASN A 191 -18.45 10.14 17.24
CA ASN A 191 -18.49 9.38 18.49
C ASN A 191 -17.09 9.01 19.02
N LEU A 192 -16.14 8.66 18.13
CA LEU A 192 -14.76 8.34 18.52
C LEU A 192 -14.07 9.56 19.13
N ILE A 193 -14.16 10.71 18.46
CA ILE A 193 -13.56 11.98 18.94
C ILE A 193 -14.19 12.37 20.27
N SER A 194 -15.52 12.29 20.39
CA SER A 194 -16.23 12.59 21.62
C SER A 194 -15.81 11.66 22.77
N GLY A 195 -15.61 10.36 22.51
CA GLY A 195 -15.09 9.43 23.50
C GLY A 195 -13.70 9.79 24.01
N ILE A 196 -12.81 10.23 23.10
CA ILE A 196 -11.49 10.73 23.48
C ILE A 196 -11.60 12.00 24.32
N LEU A 197 -12.46 12.95 23.94
CA LEU A 197 -12.66 14.20 24.70
C LEU A 197 -13.19 13.93 26.12
N VAL A 198 -14.15 13.05 26.27
CA VAL A 198 -14.67 12.65 27.60
C VAL A 198 -13.54 12.14 28.50
N LEU A 199 -12.61 11.32 27.95
CA LEU A 199 -11.51 10.75 28.71
C LEU A 199 -10.39 11.80 29.00
N VAL A 200 -10.08 12.66 28.05
CA VAL A 200 -9.02 13.68 28.18
C VAL A 200 -9.45 14.81 29.12
N GLU A 201 -10.68 15.32 28.95
CA GLU A 201 -11.24 16.38 29.79
C GLU A 201 -11.68 15.88 31.17
N LYS A 202 -11.80 14.55 31.33
CA LYS A 202 -12.27 13.91 32.57
C LYS A 202 -13.60 14.49 33.06
N ARG A 203 -14.53 14.76 32.13
CA ARG A 203 -15.87 15.30 32.46
C ARG A 203 -16.59 14.47 33.48
N PHE A 204 -16.43 13.15 33.43
CA PHE A 204 -16.88 12.17 34.41
C PHE A 204 -15.99 10.92 34.36
N LYS A 205 -16.10 10.06 35.38
CA LYS A 205 -15.32 8.83 35.53
C LYS A 205 -16.25 7.64 35.71
N ILE A 206 -15.70 6.43 35.59
CA ILE A 206 -16.41 5.22 35.95
C ILE A 206 -16.75 5.28 37.45
N GLY A 207 -18.02 5.05 37.79
CA GLY A 207 -18.55 5.14 39.13
C GLY A 207 -19.25 6.46 39.46
N ASP A 208 -19.07 7.52 38.67
CA ASP A 208 -19.77 8.79 38.87
C ASP A 208 -21.22 8.66 38.53
N TRP A 209 -22.07 9.34 39.29
CA TRP A 209 -23.47 9.57 38.94
C TRP A 209 -23.50 10.78 38.00
N ILE A 210 -24.16 10.63 36.86
CA ILE A 210 -24.33 11.72 35.91
C ILE A 210 -25.74 11.86 35.43
N SER A 211 -26.13 13.09 35.12
CA SER A 211 -27.40 13.39 34.48
C SER A 211 -27.18 14.25 33.23
N VAL A 212 -27.80 13.84 32.14
CA VAL A 212 -27.88 14.59 30.88
C VAL A 212 -29.33 14.79 30.56
N GLU A 213 -29.77 16.04 30.59
CA GLU A 213 -31.19 16.40 30.50
C GLU A 213 -31.87 15.81 29.25
N GLY A 214 -32.97 15.12 29.43
CA GLY A 214 -33.74 14.49 28.36
C GLY A 214 -33.09 13.26 27.70
N ILE A 215 -31.92 12.84 28.13
CA ILE A 215 -31.16 11.73 27.51
C ILE A 215 -31.01 10.58 28.51
N ILE A 216 -30.28 10.79 29.62
CA ILE A 216 -29.95 9.72 30.56
C ILE A 216 -29.62 10.26 31.95
N GLU A 217 -29.95 9.46 32.97
CA GLU A 217 -29.51 9.65 34.33
C GLU A 217 -29.13 8.32 34.95
N GLY A 218 -27.98 8.26 35.65
CA GLY A 218 -27.48 7.04 36.27
C GLY A 218 -25.97 7.04 36.53
N ILE A 219 -25.47 5.88 36.91
CA ILE A 219 -24.07 5.66 37.26
C ILE A 219 -23.29 5.17 36.04
N VAL A 220 -22.14 5.79 35.76
CA VAL A 220 -21.21 5.40 34.67
C VAL A 220 -20.57 4.06 35.00
N GLU A 221 -20.86 3.04 34.21
CA GLU A 221 -20.33 1.70 34.41
C GLU A 221 -19.08 1.43 33.53
N LYS A 222 -19.12 1.91 32.28
CA LYS A 222 -18.02 1.72 31.34
C LYS A 222 -17.99 2.85 30.32
N ILE A 223 -16.79 3.38 30.05
CA ILE A 223 -16.53 4.32 28.96
C ILE A 223 -15.85 3.56 27.85
N GLY A 224 -16.49 3.44 26.69
CA GLY A 224 -15.95 2.80 25.50
C GLY A 224 -15.55 3.82 24.44
N PHE A 225 -14.99 3.37 23.31
CA PHE A 225 -14.55 4.24 22.22
C PHE A 225 -15.71 5.02 21.57
N ARG A 226 -16.83 4.36 21.32
CA ARG A 226 -17.99 4.94 20.63
C ARG A 226 -19.15 5.28 21.56
N SER A 227 -19.25 4.57 22.67
CA SER A 227 -20.41 4.66 23.57
C SER A 227 -20.00 4.44 25.01
N THR A 228 -20.74 5.08 25.90
CA THR A 228 -20.64 4.91 27.36
C THR A 228 -21.85 4.13 27.86
N THR A 229 -21.58 3.14 28.74
CA THR A 229 -22.64 2.34 29.39
C THR A 229 -22.95 2.95 30.74
N ILE A 230 -24.22 3.22 30.97
CA ILE A 230 -24.75 3.81 32.20
C ILE A 230 -25.76 2.85 32.83
N ARG A 231 -25.62 2.62 34.11
CA ARG A 231 -26.58 1.87 34.91
C ARG A 231 -27.64 2.83 35.47
N LYS A 232 -28.89 2.65 35.05
CA LYS A 232 -30.02 3.41 35.51
C LYS A 232 -30.48 2.96 36.93
N PHE A 233 -31.36 3.71 37.57
CA PHE A 233 -31.90 3.40 38.89
C PHE A 233 -32.71 2.08 38.92
N ASP A 234 -33.36 1.73 37.82
CA ASP A 234 -34.06 0.45 37.65
C ASP A 234 -33.12 -0.75 37.41
N ARG A 235 -31.77 -0.51 37.51
CA ARG A 235 -30.67 -1.45 37.24
C ARG A 235 -30.50 -1.84 35.77
N SER A 236 -31.30 -1.31 34.86
CA SER A 236 -31.07 -1.52 33.43
C SER A 236 -29.78 -0.83 32.96
N LEU A 237 -29.14 -1.38 31.90
CA LEU A 237 -27.97 -0.80 31.27
C LEU A 237 -28.41 -0.02 30.03
N ALA A 238 -28.08 1.25 29.99
CA ALA A 238 -28.26 2.10 28.82
C ALA A 238 -26.90 2.31 28.13
N ILE A 239 -26.86 2.09 26.83
CA ILE A 239 -25.66 2.32 25.99
C ILE A 239 -25.89 3.62 25.22
N ILE A 240 -25.18 4.67 25.61
CA ILE A 240 -25.34 6.02 25.05
C ILE A 240 -24.16 6.35 24.17
N PRO A 241 -24.37 6.82 22.93
CA PRO A 241 -23.31 7.31 22.06
C PRO A 241 -22.51 8.44 22.70
N ASN A 242 -21.18 8.42 22.60
CA ASN A 242 -20.31 9.39 23.29
C ASN A 242 -20.54 10.85 22.86
N PHE A 243 -20.98 11.07 21.61
CA PHE A 243 -21.26 12.42 21.14
C PHE A 243 -22.34 13.13 21.97
N GLN A 244 -23.27 12.38 22.56
CA GLN A 244 -24.30 12.95 23.41
C GLN A 244 -23.72 13.66 24.65
N PHE A 245 -22.63 13.10 25.20
CA PHE A 245 -21.92 13.71 26.33
C PHE A 245 -21.01 14.85 25.92
N ALA A 246 -20.62 14.94 24.66
CA ALA A 246 -19.79 16.01 24.13
C ALA A 246 -20.62 17.25 23.75
N GLU A 247 -21.86 17.05 23.27
CA GLU A 247 -22.73 18.12 22.78
C GLU A 247 -23.67 18.67 23.83
N ASN A 248 -24.02 17.89 24.86
CA ASN A 248 -24.98 18.30 25.88
C ASN A 248 -24.28 18.65 27.20
N ALA A 249 -24.97 19.42 28.02
CA ALA A 249 -24.53 19.67 29.39
C ALA A 249 -24.62 18.37 30.20
N VAL A 250 -23.54 18.04 30.88
CA VAL A 250 -23.44 16.91 31.80
C VAL A 250 -23.35 17.44 33.21
N ILE A 251 -24.31 17.05 34.04
CA ILE A 251 -24.31 17.30 35.48
C ILE A 251 -23.64 16.08 36.12
N ASN A 252 -22.60 16.31 36.89
CA ASN A 252 -21.84 15.29 37.63
C ASN A 252 -21.83 15.64 39.12
#